data_212b5f36f74c29174709f79b22bc819c
#
_entry.id   212b5f36f74c29174709f79b22bc819c
#
_cell.length_a   1.000
_cell.length_b   1.000
_cell.length_c   1.000
_cell.angle_alpha   90.00
_cell.angle_beta   90.00
_cell.angle_gamma   90.00
#
_symmetry.space_group_name_H-M   'P 1'
#
loop_
_entity.id
_entity.type
_entity.pdbx_description
1 polymer ?
#
loop_
_entity_poly.entity_id
_entity_poly.type
_entity_poly.pdbx_seq_one_letter_code
_entity_poly.pdbx_strand_id
1 'polypeptide(L)'
;MSVTEGRLNPVDQAVISQALLSAAREMGIKLYRSAYSPIVRDGKDASTGILDAEGNAVAQSDELIPMLVGSLSITFRSCAALYPVATLKEGDFYICNHPYHGAHHLQDILIFVPIFHDGTIIGFSAAVAHHLDVGGGAPGLNSTATDFYQEGLVIPPSKYNLAADWNDEGPLRRFIGANIRVPEQTLGDIDSQFAACAVGAARVREMCDKYSATTVRRAMAEMIAYTERRVRAAIAAI
;
A
#
# COMPACT_ATOMS: atom_id res chain seq x y z
N MET A 1 -33.57 7.04 18.49
CA MET A 1 -32.86 6.42 19.64
C MET A 1 -31.39 6.81 19.49
N SER A 2 -30.89 7.67 20.35
CA SER A 2 -29.51 8.12 20.41
C SER A 2 -28.64 6.91 20.80
N VAL A 3 -27.87 6.36 19.86
CA VAL A 3 -26.80 5.42 20.17
C VAL A 3 -25.71 6.26 20.82
N THR A 4 -25.60 6.18 22.13
CA THR A 4 -24.44 6.67 22.87
C THR A 4 -23.20 6.02 22.24
N GLU A 5 -22.40 6.81 21.54
CA GLU A 5 -21.07 6.42 21.03
C GLU A 5 -20.14 6.15 22.25
N GLY A 6 -20.33 5.00 22.87
CA GLY A 6 -19.46 4.52 23.93
C GLY A 6 -18.06 4.31 23.37
N ARG A 7 -17.04 4.78 24.09
CA ARG A 7 -15.61 4.54 23.79
C ARG A 7 -15.37 3.04 23.62
N LEU A 8 -14.50 2.63 22.68
CA LEU A 8 -14.10 1.21 22.56
C LEU A 8 -13.56 0.71 23.90
N ASN A 9 -13.81 -0.56 24.20
CA ASN A 9 -13.15 -1.21 25.33
C ASN A 9 -11.64 -1.10 25.14
N PRO A 10 -10.88 -0.57 26.12
CA PRO A 10 -9.43 -0.42 26.00
C PRO A 10 -8.67 -1.71 25.67
N VAL A 11 -9.20 -2.87 26.10
CA VAL A 11 -8.62 -4.18 25.78
C VAL A 11 -8.80 -4.49 24.30
N ASP A 12 -10.02 -4.33 23.77
CA ASP A 12 -10.28 -4.56 22.34
C ASP A 12 -9.48 -3.60 21.47
N GLN A 13 -9.39 -2.32 21.87
CA GLN A 13 -8.55 -1.33 21.18
C GLN A 13 -7.08 -1.78 21.13
N ALA A 14 -6.52 -2.23 22.25
CA ALA A 14 -5.13 -2.69 22.30
C ALA A 14 -4.92 -3.95 21.45
N VAL A 15 -5.82 -4.90 21.50
CA VAL A 15 -5.74 -6.15 20.71
C VAL A 15 -5.85 -5.87 19.23
N ILE A 16 -6.82 -5.07 18.78
CA ILE A 16 -7.00 -4.72 17.37
C ILE A 16 -5.78 -3.92 16.87
N SER A 17 -5.28 -2.97 17.67
CA SER A 17 -4.09 -2.19 17.29
C SER A 17 -2.87 -3.09 17.06
N GLN A 18 -2.61 -4.04 17.97
CA GLN A 18 -1.50 -4.99 17.80
C GLN A 18 -1.73 -5.95 16.63
N ALA A 19 -2.96 -6.36 16.38
CA ALA A 19 -3.30 -7.21 15.25
C ALA A 19 -3.06 -6.50 13.90
N LEU A 20 -3.39 -5.20 13.79
CA LEU A 20 -3.12 -4.39 12.60
C LEU A 20 -1.61 -4.21 12.35
N LEU A 21 -0.82 -3.95 13.40
CA LEU A 21 0.64 -3.88 13.29
C LEU A 21 1.23 -5.23 12.88
N SER A 22 0.74 -6.33 13.45
CA SER A 22 1.17 -7.68 13.07
C SER A 22 0.80 -8.01 11.63
N ALA A 23 -0.38 -7.61 11.16
CA ALA A 23 -0.80 -7.78 9.78
C ALA A 23 0.13 -7.03 8.81
N ALA A 24 0.46 -5.77 9.10
CA ALA A 24 1.41 -5.00 8.28
C ALA A 24 2.81 -5.64 8.27
N ARG A 25 3.28 -6.18 9.41
CA ARG A 25 4.55 -6.93 9.49
C ARG A 25 4.51 -8.21 8.66
N GLU A 26 3.42 -9.00 8.75
CA GLU A 26 3.25 -10.21 7.91
C GLU A 26 3.25 -9.87 6.42
N MET A 27 2.62 -8.76 6.01
CA MET A 27 2.69 -8.24 4.64
C MET A 27 4.14 -8.01 4.23
N GLY A 28 4.93 -7.31 5.05
CA GLY A 28 6.34 -7.04 4.78
C GLY A 28 7.17 -8.32 4.63
N ILE A 29 6.99 -9.27 5.55
CA ILE A 29 7.68 -10.57 5.50
C ILE A 29 7.29 -11.33 4.22
N LYS A 30 6.00 -11.33 3.86
CA LYS A 30 5.53 -11.96 2.62
C LYS A 30 6.18 -11.32 1.41
N LEU A 31 6.23 -9.98 1.36
CA LEU A 31 6.79 -9.22 0.25
C LEU A 31 8.26 -9.62 0.00
N TYR A 32 9.16 -9.38 0.95
CA TYR A 32 10.58 -9.62 0.70
C TYR A 32 10.96 -11.09 0.53
N ARG A 33 10.19 -12.03 1.15
CA ARG A 33 10.45 -13.46 0.98
C ARG A 33 9.98 -14.03 -0.35
N SER A 34 8.99 -13.43 -0.98
CA SER A 34 8.51 -13.84 -2.30
C SER A 34 9.08 -13.01 -3.44
N ALA A 35 9.84 -11.95 -3.16
CA ALA A 35 10.43 -11.07 -4.16
C ALA A 35 11.50 -11.77 -5.00
N TYR A 36 11.58 -11.37 -6.25
CA TYR A 36 12.48 -11.91 -7.27
C TYR A 36 13.80 -11.12 -7.33
N SER A 37 13.71 -9.78 -7.25
CA SER A 37 14.91 -8.96 -7.32
C SER A 37 15.68 -8.95 -5.99
N PRO A 38 17.01 -8.84 -6.03
CA PRO A 38 17.82 -8.71 -4.82
C PRO A 38 17.57 -7.40 -4.07
N ILE A 39 17.13 -6.34 -4.76
CA ILE A 39 16.87 -5.05 -4.12
C ILE A 39 15.68 -5.13 -3.15
N VAL A 40 14.62 -5.85 -3.52
CA VAL A 40 13.46 -6.08 -2.64
C VAL A 40 13.73 -7.24 -1.68
N ARG A 41 14.28 -8.36 -2.16
CA ARG A 41 14.47 -9.57 -1.35
C ARG A 41 15.55 -9.41 -0.29
N ASP A 42 16.71 -8.91 -0.67
CA ASP A 42 17.92 -8.86 0.19
C ASP A 42 18.11 -7.46 0.78
N GLY A 43 17.90 -6.41 -0.04
CA GLY A 43 17.98 -5.00 0.38
C GLY A 43 16.75 -4.55 1.16
N LYS A 44 15.62 -5.28 1.07
CA LYS A 44 14.34 -4.94 1.69
C LYS A 44 13.85 -3.53 1.31
N ASP A 45 14.20 -3.06 0.10
CA ASP A 45 13.84 -1.73 -0.37
C ASP A 45 12.36 -1.69 -0.80
N ALA A 46 11.53 -1.71 0.21
CA ALA A 46 10.09 -1.76 0.09
C ALA A 46 9.42 -1.26 1.37
N SER A 47 8.11 -1.07 1.34
CA SER A 47 7.30 -0.90 2.54
C SER A 47 5.89 -1.44 2.34
N THR A 48 5.22 -1.78 3.44
CA THR A 48 3.84 -2.24 3.44
C THR A 48 3.07 -1.58 4.57
N GLY A 49 1.78 -1.38 4.35
CA GLY A 49 0.93 -0.77 5.35
C GLY A 49 -0.55 -1.07 5.14
N ILE A 50 -1.31 -0.77 6.17
CA ILE A 50 -2.76 -0.77 6.16
C ILE A 50 -3.23 0.67 6.28
N LEU A 51 -4.08 1.09 5.38
CA LEU A 51 -4.73 2.40 5.39
C LEU A 51 -6.21 2.23 5.79
N ASP A 52 -6.78 3.26 6.39
CA ASP A 52 -8.23 3.36 6.55
C ASP A 52 -8.93 3.63 5.19
N ALA A 53 -10.25 3.73 5.19
CA ALA A 53 -11.03 3.97 3.97
C ALA A 53 -10.80 5.37 3.37
N GLU A 54 -10.28 6.30 4.13
CA GLU A 54 -9.92 7.67 3.75
C GLU A 54 -8.46 7.78 3.28
N GLY A 55 -7.68 6.67 3.34
CA GLY A 55 -6.29 6.61 2.90
C GLY A 55 -5.28 7.12 3.92
N ASN A 56 -5.64 7.18 5.19
CA ASN A 56 -4.70 7.51 6.26
C ASN A 56 -3.96 6.24 6.68
N ALA A 57 -2.65 6.32 6.87
CA ALA A 57 -1.84 5.20 7.33
C ALA A 57 -2.17 4.85 8.78
N VAL A 58 -2.63 3.62 9.00
CA VAL A 58 -3.00 3.08 10.33
C VAL A 58 -1.89 2.23 10.91
N ALA A 59 -1.31 1.35 10.09
CA ALA A 59 -0.25 0.45 10.50
C ALA A 59 0.77 0.28 9.36
N GLN A 60 2.02 0.07 9.72
CA GLN A 60 3.12 -0.15 8.78
C GLN A 60 4.02 -1.29 9.25
N SER A 61 4.72 -1.93 8.33
CA SER A 61 5.75 -2.92 8.67
C SER A 61 6.98 -2.22 9.23
N ASP A 62 7.52 -2.77 10.32
CA ASP A 62 8.80 -2.39 10.90
C ASP A 62 9.99 -3.24 10.37
N GLU A 63 9.71 -4.18 9.48
CA GLU A 63 10.69 -5.07 8.83
C GLU A 63 11.30 -4.46 7.55
N LEU A 64 10.75 -3.36 7.06
CA LEU A 64 11.05 -2.72 5.79
C LEU A 64 11.42 -1.23 5.98
N ILE A 65 11.68 -0.52 4.89
CA ILE A 65 12.14 0.87 4.94
C ILE A 65 10.99 1.82 5.33
N PRO A 66 11.05 2.48 6.50
CA PRO A 66 9.95 3.32 6.97
C PRO A 66 9.76 4.60 6.15
N MET A 67 10.78 5.08 5.45
CA MET A 67 10.72 6.29 4.63
C MET A 67 9.67 6.17 3.53
N LEU A 68 9.55 5.00 2.90
CA LEU A 68 8.62 4.77 1.79
C LEU A 68 7.14 4.83 2.20
N VAL A 69 6.83 4.63 3.49
CA VAL A 69 5.46 4.74 4.00
C VAL A 69 4.88 6.14 3.84
N GLY A 70 5.72 7.17 3.90
CA GLY A 70 5.30 8.56 3.73
C GLY A 70 4.60 8.83 2.41
N SER A 71 4.96 8.09 1.35
CA SER A 71 4.35 8.20 0.02
C SER A 71 2.94 7.60 -0.06
N LEU A 72 2.60 6.60 0.77
CA LEU A 72 1.38 5.83 0.65
C LEU A 72 0.12 6.71 0.70
N SER A 73 -0.04 7.51 1.75
CA SER A 73 -1.25 8.34 1.90
C SER A 73 -1.38 9.43 0.84
N ILE A 74 -0.26 10.01 0.39
CA ILE A 74 -0.26 11.07 -0.63
C ILE A 74 -0.66 10.48 -1.99
N THR A 75 -0.01 9.40 -2.39
CA THR A 75 -0.29 8.72 -3.66
C THR A 75 -1.68 8.13 -3.70
N PHE A 76 -2.15 7.55 -2.59
CA PHE A 76 -3.52 7.07 -2.46
C PHE A 76 -4.53 8.18 -2.77
N ARG A 77 -4.39 9.36 -2.15
CA ARG A 77 -5.29 10.49 -2.38
C ARG A 77 -5.27 10.96 -3.82
N SER A 78 -4.11 10.93 -4.49
CA SER A 78 -4.00 11.24 -5.91
C SER A 78 -4.80 10.26 -6.78
N CYS A 79 -4.77 8.96 -6.44
CA CYS A 79 -5.58 7.94 -7.13
C CYS A 79 -7.08 8.13 -6.83
N ALA A 80 -7.45 8.31 -5.55
CA ALA A 80 -8.83 8.44 -5.13
C ALA A 80 -9.52 9.71 -5.65
N ALA A 81 -8.75 10.76 -5.93
CA ALA A 81 -9.26 11.99 -6.56
C ALA A 81 -9.72 11.75 -8.01
N LEU A 82 -9.06 10.85 -8.75
CA LEU A 82 -9.43 10.50 -10.13
C LEU A 82 -10.44 9.34 -10.18
N TYR A 83 -10.30 8.40 -9.27
CA TYR A 83 -11.14 7.19 -9.18
C TYR A 83 -11.73 7.10 -7.77
N PRO A 84 -12.89 7.72 -7.51
CA PRO A 84 -13.47 7.77 -6.16
C PRO A 84 -13.63 6.38 -5.53
N VAL A 85 -13.27 6.25 -4.25
CA VAL A 85 -13.31 4.99 -3.50
C VAL A 85 -14.68 4.29 -3.60
N ALA A 86 -15.77 5.05 -3.61
CA ALA A 86 -17.14 4.52 -3.74
C ALA A 86 -17.41 3.82 -5.09
N THR A 87 -16.53 3.98 -6.09
CA THR A 87 -16.66 3.35 -7.41
C THR A 87 -15.88 2.05 -7.54
N LEU A 88 -15.07 1.71 -6.54
CA LEU A 88 -14.27 0.49 -6.55
C LEU A 88 -15.12 -0.76 -6.37
N LYS A 89 -14.69 -1.82 -7.01
CA LYS A 89 -15.27 -3.17 -6.93
C LYS A 89 -14.22 -4.15 -6.42
N GLU A 90 -14.67 -5.33 -6.01
CA GLU A 90 -13.75 -6.42 -5.67
C GLU A 90 -12.84 -6.75 -6.86
N GLY A 91 -11.55 -6.92 -6.56
CA GLY A 91 -10.50 -7.12 -7.56
C GLY A 91 -9.92 -5.83 -8.14
N ASP A 92 -10.54 -4.68 -7.94
CA ASP A 92 -9.94 -3.40 -8.35
C ASP A 92 -8.73 -3.07 -7.46
N PHE A 93 -7.77 -2.33 -8.04
CA PHE A 93 -6.64 -1.78 -7.32
C PHE A 93 -6.20 -0.45 -7.91
N TYR A 94 -5.53 0.36 -7.11
CA TYR A 94 -4.81 1.52 -7.60
C TYR A 94 -3.33 1.18 -7.78
N ILE A 95 -2.71 1.80 -8.77
CA ILE A 95 -1.28 1.74 -9.03
C ILE A 95 -0.76 3.11 -9.46
N CYS A 96 0.43 3.46 -8.99
CA CYS A 96 1.10 4.72 -9.36
C CYS A 96 2.59 4.62 -9.03
N ASN A 97 3.44 5.27 -9.83
CA ASN A 97 4.84 5.52 -9.49
C ASN A 97 5.26 6.97 -9.75
N HIS A 98 4.30 7.84 -10.06
CA HIS A 98 4.58 9.20 -10.51
C HIS A 98 4.99 10.10 -9.32
N PRO A 99 6.23 10.65 -9.27
CA PRO A 99 6.72 11.43 -8.13
C PRO A 99 5.87 12.68 -7.81
N TYR A 100 5.35 13.37 -8.80
CA TYR A 100 4.47 14.53 -8.59
C TYR A 100 3.08 14.17 -8.06
N HIS A 101 2.80 12.86 -7.90
CA HIS A 101 1.61 12.32 -7.27
C HIS A 101 1.90 11.58 -5.95
N GLY A 102 3.12 11.69 -5.44
CA GLY A 102 3.49 11.22 -4.11
C GLY A 102 4.52 10.10 -4.04
N ALA A 103 4.87 9.45 -5.15
CA ALA A 103 5.99 8.49 -5.18
C ALA A 103 7.33 9.22 -4.95
N HIS A 104 8.38 8.48 -4.57
CA HIS A 104 9.72 9.07 -4.40
C HIS A 104 10.51 9.06 -5.71
N HIS A 105 10.56 7.88 -6.37
CA HIS A 105 11.23 7.67 -7.66
C HIS A 105 10.28 6.94 -8.62
N LEU A 106 10.57 6.90 -9.91
CA LEU A 106 9.81 6.07 -10.86
C LEU A 106 9.93 4.58 -10.57
N GLN A 107 11.04 4.15 -9.95
CA GLN A 107 11.26 2.78 -9.52
C GLN A 107 10.31 2.36 -8.38
N ASP A 108 9.76 3.31 -7.64
CA ASP A 108 8.86 3.04 -6.52
C ASP A 108 7.41 2.86 -7.01
N ILE A 109 7.04 1.63 -7.34
CA ILE A 109 5.67 1.34 -7.74
C ILE A 109 4.83 1.09 -6.49
N LEU A 110 3.78 1.92 -6.33
CA LEU A 110 2.82 1.82 -5.24
C LEU A 110 1.55 1.11 -5.71
N ILE A 111 1.07 0.18 -4.89
CA ILE A 111 -0.16 -0.58 -5.13
C ILE A 111 -1.05 -0.44 -3.90
N PHE A 112 -2.37 -0.23 -4.14
CA PHE A 112 -3.39 -0.14 -3.11
C PHE A 112 -4.55 -1.06 -3.45
N VAL A 113 -4.78 -2.07 -2.62
CA VAL A 113 -5.85 -3.06 -2.80
C VAL A 113 -6.93 -2.80 -1.76
N PRO A 114 -8.17 -2.53 -2.18
CA PRO A 114 -9.28 -2.31 -1.25
C PRO A 114 -9.59 -3.58 -0.46
N ILE A 115 -9.89 -3.41 0.82
CA ILE A 115 -10.30 -4.48 1.73
C ILE A 115 -11.81 -4.42 1.87
N PHE A 116 -12.50 -5.31 1.17
CA PHE A 116 -13.95 -5.46 1.28
C PHE A 116 -14.32 -6.44 2.40
N HIS A 117 -15.36 -6.10 3.15
CA HIS A 117 -16.05 -6.97 4.09
C HIS A 117 -17.56 -6.67 3.99
N ASP A 118 -18.36 -7.70 3.69
CA ASP A 118 -19.81 -7.57 3.46
C ASP A 118 -20.19 -6.44 2.49
N GLY A 119 -19.47 -6.35 1.36
CA GLY A 119 -19.70 -5.36 0.32
C GLY A 119 -19.28 -3.93 0.67
N THR A 120 -18.68 -3.70 1.85
CA THR A 120 -18.21 -2.40 2.31
C THR A 120 -16.69 -2.35 2.35
N ILE A 121 -16.09 -1.25 1.90
CA ILE A 121 -14.64 -1.03 2.02
C ILE A 121 -14.30 -0.65 3.45
N ILE A 122 -13.46 -1.44 4.09
CA ILE A 122 -12.97 -1.22 5.45
C ILE A 122 -11.72 -0.34 5.46
N GLY A 123 -10.88 -0.49 4.46
CA GLY A 123 -9.62 0.19 4.29
C GLY A 123 -8.87 -0.36 3.10
N PHE A 124 -7.56 -0.18 3.07
CA PHE A 124 -6.70 -0.64 1.97
C PHE A 124 -5.45 -1.33 2.52
N SER A 125 -5.06 -2.43 1.87
CA SER A 125 -3.71 -2.95 1.95
C SER A 125 -2.85 -2.24 0.92
N ALA A 126 -1.70 -1.73 1.34
CA ALA A 126 -0.80 -0.98 0.48
C ALA A 126 0.61 -1.57 0.51
N ALA A 127 1.27 -1.58 -0.64
CA ALA A 127 2.65 -1.96 -0.78
C ALA A 127 3.37 -1.01 -1.75
N VAL A 128 4.60 -0.65 -1.42
CA VAL A 128 5.54 0.04 -2.30
C VAL A 128 6.82 -0.76 -2.34
N ALA A 129 7.43 -0.89 -3.51
CA ALA A 129 8.73 -1.52 -3.68
C ALA A 129 9.54 -0.75 -4.70
N HIS A 130 10.85 -0.63 -4.42
CA HIS A 130 11.83 -0.07 -5.35
C HIS A 130 12.25 -1.15 -6.36
N HIS A 131 11.77 -1.02 -7.59
CA HIS A 131 12.02 -2.01 -8.64
C HIS A 131 13.38 -1.84 -9.28
N LEU A 132 14.03 -2.96 -9.61
CA LEU A 132 15.38 -2.99 -10.19
C LEU A 132 15.45 -2.26 -11.53
N ASP A 133 14.40 -2.34 -12.33
CA ASP A 133 14.33 -1.68 -13.63
C ASP A 133 12.89 -1.32 -13.99
N VAL A 134 12.69 -0.08 -14.36
CA VAL A 134 11.42 0.46 -14.88
C VAL A 134 11.59 1.07 -16.27
N GLY A 135 12.63 0.64 -17.01
CA GLY A 135 12.94 1.19 -18.34
C GLY A 135 13.80 2.46 -18.26
N GLY A 136 13.56 3.40 -19.16
CA GLY A 136 14.32 4.64 -19.21
C GLY A 136 15.69 4.51 -19.89
N GLY A 137 16.54 5.51 -19.69
CA GLY A 137 17.86 5.63 -20.34
C GLY A 137 18.92 4.67 -19.82
N ALA A 138 18.78 4.19 -18.59
CA ALA A 138 19.70 3.25 -17.94
C ALA A 138 18.94 2.30 -17.02
N PRO A 139 19.49 1.10 -16.68
CA PRO A 139 18.93 0.24 -15.63
C PRO A 139 19.05 0.90 -14.26
N GLY A 140 18.08 0.67 -13.38
CA GLY A 140 18.07 1.21 -12.02
C GLY A 140 17.88 2.73 -11.99
N LEU A 141 18.40 3.37 -10.93
CA LEU A 141 18.39 4.82 -10.80
C LEU A 141 19.35 5.46 -11.81
N ASN A 142 18.82 6.26 -12.73
CA ASN A 142 19.62 7.01 -13.69
C ASN A 142 20.05 8.36 -13.11
N SER A 143 21.16 8.38 -12.37
CA SER A 143 21.71 9.59 -11.76
C SER A 143 22.22 10.64 -12.79
N THR A 144 22.30 10.28 -14.07
CA THR A 144 22.73 11.16 -15.16
C THR A 144 21.56 11.63 -16.02
N ALA A 145 20.33 11.31 -15.64
CA ALA A 145 19.14 11.79 -16.34
C ALA A 145 19.10 13.33 -16.33
N THR A 146 18.79 13.91 -17.47
CA THR A 146 18.64 15.36 -17.64
C THR A 146 17.18 15.78 -17.75
N ASP A 147 16.28 14.83 -17.89
CA ASP A 147 14.84 15.03 -17.85
C ASP A 147 14.13 13.81 -17.24
N PHE A 148 12.92 14.03 -16.79
CA PHE A 148 12.08 13.06 -16.10
C PHE A 148 11.80 11.77 -16.89
N TYR A 149 11.63 11.87 -18.20
CA TYR A 149 11.30 10.72 -19.06
C TYR A 149 12.46 9.75 -19.25
N GLN A 150 13.69 10.20 -19.01
CA GLN A 150 14.87 9.35 -19.05
C GLN A 150 14.98 8.42 -17.84
N GLU A 151 14.21 8.70 -16.76
CA GLU A 151 14.27 7.91 -15.51
C GLU A 151 13.46 6.61 -15.60
N GLY A 152 12.51 6.50 -16.53
CA GLY A 152 11.76 5.26 -16.73
C GLY A 152 10.30 5.42 -17.08
N LEU A 153 9.57 4.31 -17.00
CA LEU A 153 8.14 4.23 -17.26
C LEU A 153 7.37 5.00 -16.20
N VAL A 154 6.54 5.94 -16.65
CA VAL A 154 5.64 6.70 -15.79
C VAL A 154 4.28 6.02 -15.75
N ILE A 155 3.85 5.61 -14.55
CA ILE A 155 2.51 5.11 -14.27
C ILE A 155 1.78 6.19 -13.48
N PRO A 156 0.90 6.99 -14.13
CA PRO A 156 0.12 8.00 -13.41
C PRO A 156 -0.87 7.33 -12.45
N PRO A 157 -1.50 8.09 -11.52
CA PRO A 157 -2.57 7.54 -10.71
C PRO A 157 -3.61 6.83 -11.57
N SER A 158 -3.74 5.52 -11.40
CA SER A 158 -4.53 4.65 -12.28
C SER A 158 -5.29 3.61 -11.47
N LYS A 159 -6.41 3.16 -12.05
CA LYS A 159 -7.24 2.08 -11.51
C LYS A 159 -7.30 0.94 -12.52
N TYR A 160 -7.07 -0.27 -12.06
CA TYR A 160 -7.15 -1.50 -12.83
C TYR A 160 -7.86 -2.59 -12.03
N ASN A 161 -8.12 -3.74 -12.67
CA ASN A 161 -8.68 -4.91 -12.03
C ASN A 161 -7.70 -6.08 -12.11
N LEU A 162 -7.45 -6.75 -11.00
CA LEU A 162 -6.43 -7.79 -10.88
C LEU A 162 -6.69 -8.96 -11.85
N ALA A 163 -7.94 -9.41 -11.96
CA ALA A 163 -8.28 -10.53 -12.81
C ALA A 163 -8.26 -10.17 -14.30
N ALA A 164 -8.61 -8.94 -14.66
CA ALA A 164 -8.67 -8.50 -16.05
C ALA A 164 -7.34 -7.97 -16.58
N ASP A 165 -6.59 -7.24 -15.75
CA ASP A 165 -5.47 -6.44 -16.21
C ASP A 165 -4.10 -6.97 -15.79
N TRP A 166 -4.05 -7.88 -14.76
CA TRP A 166 -2.81 -8.39 -14.17
C TRP A 166 -2.60 -9.91 -14.30
N ASN A 167 -3.35 -10.61 -15.12
CA ASN A 167 -3.03 -11.99 -15.49
C ASN A 167 -1.95 -12.01 -16.59
N ASP A 168 -1.48 -13.21 -17.01
CA ASP A 168 -0.38 -13.35 -17.98
C ASP A 168 -0.68 -12.69 -19.34
N GLU A 169 -1.95 -12.57 -19.71
CA GLU A 169 -2.41 -11.89 -20.92
C GLU A 169 -2.93 -10.48 -20.64
N GLY A 170 -2.93 -10.08 -19.37
CA GLY A 170 -3.47 -8.80 -18.88
C GLY A 170 -2.76 -7.59 -19.52
N PRO A 171 -3.51 -6.60 -19.98
CA PRO A 171 -2.93 -5.48 -20.73
C PRO A 171 -1.93 -4.67 -19.92
N LEU A 172 -2.16 -4.45 -18.62
CA LEU A 172 -1.23 -3.72 -17.77
C LEU A 172 0.07 -4.50 -17.57
N ARG A 173 -0.02 -5.81 -17.25
CA ARG A 173 1.16 -6.66 -17.06
C ARG A 173 2.03 -6.69 -18.32
N ARG A 174 1.41 -6.88 -19.48
CA ARG A 174 2.11 -6.88 -20.77
C ARG A 174 2.71 -5.52 -21.11
N PHE A 175 1.99 -4.44 -20.83
CA PHE A 175 2.47 -3.10 -21.06
C PHE A 175 3.73 -2.80 -20.23
N ILE A 176 3.70 -3.08 -18.92
CA ILE A 176 4.88 -2.90 -18.06
C ILE A 176 6.03 -3.77 -18.55
N GLY A 177 5.78 -5.08 -18.77
CA GLY A 177 6.81 -6.02 -19.20
C GLY A 177 7.49 -5.66 -20.52
N ALA A 178 6.78 -5.03 -21.46
CA ALA A 178 7.33 -4.59 -22.74
C ALA A 178 8.25 -3.35 -22.63
N ASN A 179 8.19 -2.61 -21.54
CA ASN A 179 8.92 -1.36 -21.34
C ASN A 179 10.14 -1.49 -20.40
N ILE A 180 10.42 -2.68 -19.89
CA ILE A 180 11.50 -2.95 -18.93
C ILE A 180 12.45 -4.02 -19.45
N ARG A 181 13.72 -4.01 -18.99
CA ARG A 181 14.78 -4.90 -19.50
C ARG A 181 14.78 -6.27 -18.84
N VAL A 182 14.32 -6.33 -17.57
CA VAL A 182 14.30 -7.54 -16.73
C VAL A 182 12.89 -7.86 -16.25
N PRO A 183 11.95 -8.16 -17.18
CA PRO A 183 10.53 -8.30 -16.84
C PRO A 183 10.25 -9.38 -15.80
N GLU A 184 10.97 -10.49 -15.81
CA GLU A 184 10.78 -11.56 -14.84
C GLU A 184 10.96 -11.06 -13.38
N GLN A 185 11.98 -10.24 -13.13
CA GLN A 185 12.24 -9.73 -11.78
C GLN A 185 11.22 -8.65 -11.38
N THR A 186 11.02 -7.64 -12.22
CA THR A 186 10.09 -6.55 -11.90
C THR A 186 8.65 -7.03 -11.79
N LEU A 187 8.17 -7.86 -12.72
CA LEU A 187 6.81 -8.41 -12.66
C LEU A 187 6.63 -9.35 -11.47
N GLY A 188 7.66 -10.16 -11.16
CA GLY A 188 7.66 -11.03 -9.99
C GLY A 188 7.63 -10.24 -8.66
N ASP A 189 8.31 -9.10 -8.58
CA ASP A 189 8.24 -8.21 -7.42
C ASP A 189 6.85 -7.56 -7.28
N ILE A 190 6.22 -7.16 -8.39
CA ILE A 190 4.84 -6.66 -8.38
C ILE A 190 3.86 -7.77 -7.94
N ASP A 191 4.04 -9.01 -8.41
CA ASP A 191 3.27 -10.16 -7.92
C ASP A 191 3.44 -10.35 -6.41
N SER A 192 4.65 -10.13 -5.90
CA SER A 192 4.94 -10.20 -4.47
C SER A 192 4.27 -9.07 -3.67
N GLN A 193 4.13 -7.87 -4.25
CA GLN A 193 3.35 -6.79 -3.66
C GLN A 193 1.85 -7.16 -3.57
N PHE A 194 1.26 -7.74 -4.62
CA PHE A 194 -0.12 -8.24 -4.57
C PHE A 194 -0.29 -9.33 -3.53
N ALA A 195 0.64 -10.28 -3.46
CA ALA A 195 0.61 -11.34 -2.45
C ALA A 195 0.68 -10.79 -1.02
N ALA A 196 1.49 -9.77 -0.79
CA ALA A 196 1.55 -9.06 0.49
C ALA A 196 0.23 -8.36 0.82
N CYS A 197 -0.35 -7.64 -0.16
CA CYS A 197 -1.64 -6.98 0.01
C CYS A 197 -2.77 -7.98 0.32
N ALA A 198 -2.75 -9.16 -0.30
CA ALA A 198 -3.72 -10.23 -0.02
C ALA A 198 -3.63 -10.72 1.44
N VAL A 199 -2.42 -10.84 2.01
CA VAL A 199 -2.22 -11.17 3.43
C VAL A 199 -2.84 -10.11 4.32
N GLY A 200 -2.54 -8.83 4.10
CA GLY A 200 -3.11 -7.72 4.88
C GLY A 200 -4.63 -7.70 4.83
N ALA A 201 -5.20 -7.87 3.62
CA ALA A 201 -6.64 -7.90 3.43
C ALA A 201 -7.30 -9.08 4.17
N ALA A 202 -6.68 -10.26 4.16
CA ALA A 202 -7.18 -11.43 4.88
C ALA A 202 -7.19 -11.17 6.40
N ARG A 203 -6.11 -10.64 6.96
CA ARG A 203 -6.01 -10.33 8.40
C ARG A 203 -7.03 -9.28 8.85
N VAL A 204 -7.26 -8.24 8.05
CA VAL A 204 -8.28 -7.23 8.39
C VAL A 204 -9.69 -7.82 8.32
N ARG A 205 -9.98 -8.68 7.34
CA ARG A 205 -11.27 -9.40 7.28
C ARG A 205 -11.50 -10.30 8.50
N GLU A 206 -10.51 -11.09 8.91
CA GLU A 206 -10.56 -11.91 10.12
C GLU A 206 -10.86 -11.07 11.38
N MET A 207 -10.29 -9.87 11.48
CA MET A 207 -10.63 -8.94 12.56
C MET A 207 -12.07 -8.44 12.47
N CYS A 208 -12.57 -8.15 11.25
CA CYS A 208 -13.96 -7.74 11.06
C CYS A 208 -14.95 -8.87 11.42
N ASP A 209 -14.65 -10.11 11.09
CA ASP A 209 -15.44 -11.28 11.48
C ASP A 209 -15.52 -11.43 12.99
N LYS A 210 -14.43 -11.16 13.69
CA LYS A 210 -14.33 -11.31 15.15
C LYS A 210 -14.93 -10.15 15.93
N TYR A 211 -14.68 -8.91 15.49
CA TYR A 211 -15.01 -7.69 16.26
C TYR A 211 -16.07 -6.79 15.61
N SER A 212 -16.57 -7.12 14.45
CA SER A 212 -17.34 -6.32 13.50
C SER A 212 -16.52 -5.26 12.74
N ALA A 213 -16.95 -4.99 11.51
CA ALA A 213 -16.35 -3.96 10.66
C ALA A 213 -16.38 -2.55 11.30
N THR A 214 -17.49 -2.21 11.97
CA THR A 214 -17.65 -0.92 12.68
C THR A 214 -16.62 -0.77 13.79
N THR A 215 -16.39 -1.82 14.57
CA THR A 215 -15.39 -1.81 15.66
C THR A 215 -13.98 -1.66 15.13
N VAL A 216 -13.63 -2.39 14.06
CA VAL A 216 -12.29 -2.31 13.44
C VAL A 216 -12.03 -0.91 12.86
N ARG A 217 -12.96 -0.34 12.09
CA ARG A 217 -12.84 1.03 11.56
C ARG A 217 -12.69 2.06 12.67
N ARG A 218 -13.43 1.91 13.74
CA ARG A 218 -13.32 2.79 14.90
C ARG A 218 -11.97 2.66 15.59
N ALA A 219 -11.44 1.45 15.75
CA ALA A 219 -10.11 1.23 16.30
C ALA A 219 -9.03 1.90 15.44
N MET A 220 -9.13 1.82 14.11
CA MET A 220 -8.25 2.53 13.18
C MET A 220 -8.28 4.05 13.42
N ALA A 221 -9.47 4.64 13.49
CA ALA A 221 -9.63 6.07 13.75
C ALA A 221 -9.03 6.51 15.10
N GLU A 222 -9.23 5.70 16.15
CA GLU A 222 -8.65 5.98 17.48
C GLU A 222 -7.11 5.87 17.50
N MET A 223 -6.53 4.94 16.73
CA MET A 223 -5.06 4.85 16.57
C MET A 223 -4.48 6.11 15.94
N ILE A 224 -5.09 6.62 14.88
CA ILE A 224 -4.68 7.85 14.20
C ILE A 224 -4.78 9.03 15.17
N ALA A 225 -5.92 9.21 15.81
CA ALA A 225 -6.15 10.30 16.76
C ALA A 225 -5.20 10.22 17.98
N TYR A 226 -4.89 9.02 18.47
CA TYR A 226 -3.92 8.81 19.54
C TYR A 226 -2.52 9.22 19.11
N THR A 227 -2.09 8.79 17.92
CA THR A 227 -0.78 9.10 17.37
C THR A 227 -0.62 10.61 17.16
N GLU A 228 -1.64 11.27 16.60
CA GLU A 228 -1.63 12.73 16.44
C GLU A 228 -1.43 13.45 17.78
N ARG A 229 -2.19 13.08 18.80
CA ARG A 229 -2.04 13.69 20.14
C ARG A 229 -0.64 13.49 20.71
N ARG A 230 -0.06 12.28 20.54
CA ARG A 230 1.29 11.97 21.03
C ARG A 230 2.36 12.80 20.33
N VAL A 231 2.28 12.89 19.00
CA VAL A 231 3.23 13.68 18.19
C VAL A 231 3.13 15.16 18.52
N ARG A 232 1.91 15.72 18.60
CA ARG A 232 1.70 17.12 19.00
C ARG A 232 2.26 17.41 20.39
N ALA A 233 2.04 16.51 21.36
CA ALA A 233 2.59 16.68 22.71
C ALA A 233 4.11 16.60 22.73
N ALA A 234 4.72 15.72 21.94
CA ALA A 234 6.18 15.63 21.84
C ALA A 234 6.81 16.89 21.21
N ILE A 235 6.19 17.43 20.16
CA ILE A 235 6.64 18.69 19.53
C ILE A 235 6.52 19.87 20.51
N ALA A 236 5.43 19.95 21.26
CA ALA A 236 5.22 21.04 22.23
C ALA A 236 6.16 20.97 23.46
N ALA A 237 6.85 19.85 23.65
CA ALA A 237 7.83 19.66 24.73
C ALA A 237 9.28 20.02 24.34
N ILE A 238 9.53 20.39 23.07
CA ILE A 238 10.81 20.88 22.54
C ILE A 238 10.91 22.38 22.78
#